data_c047630a44f8bcd02ed0a5e4ae4f2ef1
#
_entry.id   c047630a44f8bcd02ed0a5e4ae4f2ef1
#
_cell.length_a   1.000
_cell.length_b   1.000
_cell.length_c   1.000
_cell.angle_alpha   90.00
_cell.angle_beta   90.00
_cell.angle_gamma   90.00
#
_symmetry.space_group_name_H-M   'P 1'
#
loop_
_entity.id
_entity.type
_entity.pdbx_description
1 polymer ?
#
loop_
_entity_poly.entity_id
_entity_poly.type
_entity_poly.pdbx_seq_one_letter_code
_entity_poly.pdbx_strand_id
1 'polypeptide(L)'
;MAETKTKAKTATRKPKTAPKKASTKAVVSDTPKAVRAPKIKSSEFAVFATGGKQYNVSVGDSVKIEKILPLIGQADYKEGDKLVFDNVLLVDDGKSETSIGTPFIKGASIGATIKKIGRYKTIDVIKYKQKSRYFKKNGHRQPYFEVTIDSIK
;
A
#
# COMPACT_ATOMS: atom_id res chain seq x y z
N MET A 1 -41.69 -38.51 -44.62
CA MET A 1 -41.31 -39.68 -43.83
C MET A 1 -39.93 -39.46 -43.27
N ALA A 2 -39.82 -39.26 -41.98
CA ALA A 2 -38.69 -39.62 -41.13
C ALA A 2 -38.89 -38.95 -39.76
N GLU A 3 -39.25 -39.78 -38.80
CA GLU A 3 -39.47 -39.40 -37.38
C GLU A 3 -38.12 -39.18 -36.70
N THR A 4 -37.95 -38.10 -35.97
CA THR A 4 -36.83 -37.93 -35.03
C THR A 4 -37.35 -37.94 -33.61
N LYS A 5 -37.04 -39.02 -32.91
CA LYS A 5 -37.29 -39.26 -31.49
C LYS A 5 -36.39 -38.38 -30.61
N THR A 6 -37.00 -37.45 -29.87
CA THR A 6 -36.36 -36.71 -28.76
C THR A 6 -36.38 -37.58 -27.48
N LYS A 7 -35.21 -37.90 -26.96
CA LYS A 7 -35.00 -38.61 -25.69
C LYS A 7 -34.70 -37.60 -24.60
N ALA A 8 -35.68 -37.36 -23.76
CA ALA A 8 -35.53 -36.59 -22.50
C ALA A 8 -34.75 -37.44 -21.50
N LYS A 9 -33.67 -36.92 -20.95
CA LYS A 9 -32.90 -37.51 -19.84
C LYS A 9 -33.16 -36.71 -18.56
N THR A 10 -34.07 -37.19 -17.75
CA THR A 10 -34.35 -36.70 -16.41
C THR A 10 -33.22 -37.17 -15.48
N ALA A 11 -32.42 -36.23 -14.94
CA ALA A 11 -31.42 -36.53 -13.93
C ALA A 11 -31.93 -36.18 -12.53
N THR A 12 -32.24 -37.19 -11.79
CA THR A 12 -32.68 -37.17 -10.37
C THR A 12 -31.47 -36.78 -9.48
N ARG A 13 -31.53 -35.62 -8.83
CA ARG A 13 -30.56 -35.20 -7.81
C ARG A 13 -30.91 -35.81 -6.48
N LYS A 14 -30.09 -36.72 -5.95
CA LYS A 14 -30.12 -37.21 -4.58
C LYS A 14 -29.58 -36.12 -3.62
N PRO A 15 -30.22 -35.87 -2.46
CA PRO A 15 -29.66 -35.04 -1.41
C PRO A 15 -28.62 -35.84 -0.61
N LYS A 16 -27.38 -35.34 -0.53
CA LYS A 16 -26.35 -35.82 0.39
C LYS A 16 -26.49 -35.11 1.73
N THR A 17 -27.06 -35.80 2.71
CA THR A 17 -26.94 -35.45 4.11
C THR A 17 -25.53 -35.81 4.60
N ALA A 18 -24.73 -34.80 5.01
CA ALA A 18 -23.48 -35.01 5.72
C ALA A 18 -23.67 -34.89 7.23
N PRO A 19 -23.04 -35.75 8.05
CA PRO A 19 -23.19 -35.70 9.51
C PRO A 19 -22.38 -34.52 10.09
N LYS A 20 -23.02 -33.77 10.96
CA LYS A 20 -22.46 -32.72 11.80
C LYS A 20 -21.47 -33.35 12.79
N LYS A 21 -20.15 -33.17 12.56
CA LYS A 21 -19.15 -33.40 13.62
C LYS A 21 -19.08 -32.17 14.51
N ALA A 22 -19.43 -32.33 15.76
CA ALA A 22 -19.15 -31.38 16.82
C ALA A 22 -17.63 -31.27 17.00
N SER A 23 -17.07 -30.11 16.73
CA SER A 23 -15.70 -29.79 17.10
C SER A 23 -15.72 -28.92 18.35
N THR A 24 -15.19 -29.45 19.40
CA THR A 24 -14.84 -28.83 20.67
C THR A 24 -14.10 -27.50 20.43
N LYS A 25 -14.64 -26.43 21.03
CA LYS A 25 -13.97 -25.12 21.11
C LYS A 25 -12.65 -25.27 21.86
N ALA A 26 -11.54 -25.19 21.12
CA ALA A 26 -10.26 -24.85 21.72
C ALA A 26 -10.32 -23.34 22.02
N VAL A 27 -10.19 -23.00 23.29
CA VAL A 27 -10.01 -21.64 23.78
C VAL A 27 -8.63 -21.20 23.29
N VAL A 28 -8.60 -20.39 22.22
CA VAL A 28 -7.38 -19.72 21.78
C VAL A 28 -7.15 -18.58 22.76
N SER A 29 -6.13 -18.73 23.59
CA SER A 29 -5.59 -17.66 24.42
C SER A 29 -5.02 -16.60 23.48
N ASP A 30 -5.76 -15.51 23.29
CA ASP A 30 -5.24 -14.27 22.69
C ASP A 30 -4.18 -13.67 23.63
N THR A 31 -2.96 -14.11 23.46
CA THR A 31 -1.81 -13.35 23.94
C THR A 31 -1.68 -12.13 23.03
N PRO A 32 -1.78 -10.90 23.54
CA PRO A 32 -1.58 -9.73 22.70
C PRO A 32 -0.16 -9.79 22.14
N LYS A 33 -0.07 -9.94 20.82
CA LYS A 33 1.19 -9.88 20.08
C LYS A 33 1.88 -8.57 20.47
N ALA A 34 2.95 -8.69 21.27
CA ALA A 34 3.73 -7.56 21.72
C ALA A 34 4.03 -6.66 20.51
N VAL A 35 3.48 -5.44 20.55
CA VAL A 35 3.82 -4.39 19.61
C VAL A 35 5.33 -4.21 19.77
N ARG A 36 6.10 -4.68 18.79
CA ARG A 36 7.53 -4.41 18.74
C ARG A 36 7.67 -2.90 18.75
N ALA A 37 8.14 -2.37 19.88
CA ALA A 37 8.56 -0.99 19.97
C ALA A 37 9.48 -0.70 18.76
N PRO A 38 9.29 0.43 18.07
CA PRO A 38 10.18 0.80 16.98
C PRO A 38 11.59 0.77 17.55
N LYS A 39 12.50 0.01 16.94
CA LYS A 39 13.93 0.10 17.25
C LYS A 39 14.30 1.54 16.94
N ILE A 40 14.46 2.35 17.97
CA ILE A 40 15.09 3.66 17.88
C ILE A 40 16.53 3.36 17.47
N LYS A 41 16.77 3.34 16.19
CA LYS A 41 18.12 3.45 15.66
C LYS A 41 18.51 4.88 15.99
N SER A 42 19.48 5.06 16.85
CA SER A 42 20.21 6.30 17.07
C SER A 42 20.95 6.62 15.76
N SER A 43 20.26 7.19 14.81
CA SER A 43 20.81 7.38 13.48
C SER A 43 20.06 8.53 12.83
N GLU A 44 20.78 9.29 12.08
CA GLU A 44 20.28 10.32 11.19
C GLU A 44 18.89 10.00 10.68
N PHE A 45 17.98 10.93 10.86
CA PHE A 45 16.68 10.86 10.21
C PHE A 45 16.36 12.18 9.53
N ALA A 46 15.56 12.09 8.50
CA ALA A 46 15.10 13.25 7.77
C ALA A 46 13.59 13.18 7.53
N VAL A 47 12.98 14.35 7.43
CA VAL A 47 11.58 14.48 7.03
C VAL A 47 11.52 15.18 5.70
N PHE A 48 10.92 14.54 4.70
CA PHE A 48 10.69 15.12 3.39
C PHE A 48 9.22 15.11 3.00
N ALA A 49 8.85 16.00 2.10
CA ALA A 49 7.49 16.12 1.59
C ALA A 49 7.41 15.68 0.13
N THR A 50 6.46 14.78 -0.18
CA THR A 50 6.14 14.41 -1.55
C THR A 50 4.67 13.98 -1.67
N GLY A 51 4.02 14.27 -2.79
CA GLY A 51 2.62 13.91 -3.02
C GLY A 51 1.64 14.47 -1.96
N GLY A 52 1.94 15.64 -1.38
CA GLY A 52 1.12 16.25 -0.31
C GLY A 52 1.21 15.55 1.04
N LYS A 53 2.19 14.67 1.23
CA LYS A 53 2.44 13.93 2.48
C LYS A 53 3.87 14.12 2.94
N GLN A 54 4.10 13.96 4.25
CA GLN A 54 5.42 14.01 4.87
C GLN A 54 5.82 12.61 5.30
N TYR A 55 7.08 12.30 5.12
CA TYR A 55 7.67 11.00 5.45
C TYR A 55 8.89 11.20 6.32
N ASN A 56 8.90 10.52 7.46
CA ASN A 56 10.07 10.42 8.32
C ASN A 56 10.86 9.17 7.93
N VAL A 57 12.13 9.33 7.62
CA VAL A 57 12.99 8.28 7.07
C VAL A 57 14.39 8.33 7.61
N SER A 58 15.01 7.16 7.69
CA SER A 58 16.44 6.98 7.98
C SER A 58 17.11 6.27 6.80
N VAL A 59 18.42 6.37 6.72
CA VAL A 59 19.19 5.66 5.68
C VAL A 59 18.97 4.16 5.79
N GLY A 60 18.63 3.52 4.66
CA GLY A 60 18.31 2.10 4.57
C GLY A 60 16.84 1.74 4.82
N ASP A 61 15.96 2.71 5.14
CA ASP A 61 14.54 2.46 5.32
C ASP A 61 13.82 2.25 3.98
N SER A 62 12.81 1.38 3.99
CA SER A 62 11.90 1.19 2.86
C SER A 62 10.56 1.85 3.16
N VAL A 63 10.17 2.81 2.32
CA VAL A 63 8.94 3.61 2.50
C VAL A 63 8.05 3.51 1.26
N LYS A 64 6.73 3.47 1.48
CA LYS A 64 5.75 3.50 0.39
C LYS A 64 5.27 4.93 0.19
N ILE A 65 5.57 5.48 -0.97
CA ILE A 65 5.13 6.81 -1.41
C ILE A 65 4.08 6.69 -2.51
N GLU A 66 3.35 7.74 -2.78
CA GLU A 66 2.46 7.78 -3.93
C GLU A 66 3.26 7.79 -5.24
N LYS A 67 2.64 7.24 -6.31
CA LYS A 67 3.25 7.24 -7.63
C LYS A 67 3.58 8.69 -8.05
N ILE A 68 4.85 8.95 -8.30
CA ILE A 68 5.31 10.21 -8.86
C ILE A 68 5.06 10.16 -10.37
N LEU A 69 4.44 11.20 -10.90
CA LEU A 69 4.26 11.33 -12.34
C LEU A 69 5.58 11.83 -12.95
N PRO A 70 6.04 11.24 -14.05
CA PRO A 70 7.21 11.74 -14.75
C PRO A 70 6.91 13.13 -15.33
N LEU A 71 7.92 13.94 -15.44
CA LEU A 71 7.81 15.23 -16.15
C LEU A 71 7.47 14.98 -17.63
N ILE A 72 6.83 15.97 -18.25
CA ILE A 72 6.43 15.88 -19.66
C ILE A 72 7.68 15.59 -20.51
N GLY A 73 7.64 14.47 -21.24
CA GLY A 73 8.75 14.03 -22.09
C GLY A 73 9.72 13.04 -21.45
N GLN A 74 9.53 12.67 -20.18
CA GLN A 74 10.28 11.59 -19.54
C GLN A 74 9.54 10.25 -19.62
N ALA A 75 10.31 9.16 -19.67
CA ALA A 75 9.75 7.81 -19.60
C ALA A 75 9.18 7.52 -18.21
N ASP A 76 8.21 6.59 -18.13
CA ASP A 76 7.72 6.09 -16.84
C ASP A 76 8.84 5.47 -16.01
N TYR A 77 8.82 5.72 -14.71
CA TYR A 77 9.77 5.13 -13.76
C TYR A 77 9.70 3.61 -13.74
N LYS A 78 10.87 2.98 -13.62
CA LYS A 78 11.03 1.54 -13.52
C LYS A 78 11.60 1.13 -12.16
N GLU A 79 11.48 -0.15 -11.83
CA GLU A 79 12.14 -0.70 -10.65
C GLU A 79 13.66 -0.61 -10.83
N GLY A 80 14.37 -0.11 -9.82
CA GLY A 80 15.80 0.18 -9.85
C GLY A 80 16.17 1.62 -10.20
N ASP A 81 15.23 2.46 -10.64
CA ASP A 81 15.52 3.87 -10.92
C ASP A 81 15.80 4.65 -9.63
N LYS A 82 16.71 5.62 -9.75
CA LYS A 82 17.05 6.52 -8.64
C LYS A 82 16.15 7.75 -8.65
N LEU A 83 15.70 8.11 -7.47
CA LEU A 83 14.91 9.33 -7.20
C LEU A 83 15.70 10.25 -6.29
N VAL A 84 15.52 11.54 -6.47
CA VAL A 84 16.05 12.58 -5.59
C VAL A 84 14.89 13.44 -5.11
N PHE A 85 14.82 13.64 -3.80
CA PHE A 85 13.81 14.48 -3.15
C PHE A 85 14.49 15.73 -2.59
N ASP A 86 14.16 16.89 -3.14
CA ASP A 86 14.73 18.19 -2.75
C ASP A 86 13.88 18.90 -1.68
N ASN A 87 12.62 18.45 -1.48
CA ASN A 87 11.70 19.05 -0.51
C ASN A 87 11.93 18.50 0.91
N VAL A 88 13.07 18.77 1.49
CA VAL A 88 13.44 18.33 2.82
C VAL A 88 13.04 19.39 3.84
N LEU A 89 12.27 18.98 4.85
CA LEU A 89 11.73 19.84 5.91
C LEU A 89 12.61 19.87 7.14
N LEU A 90 13.19 18.73 7.49
CA LEU A 90 14.00 18.54 8.68
C LEU A 90 15.07 17.49 8.42
N VAL A 91 16.25 17.73 8.96
CA VAL A 91 17.35 16.76 9.01
C VAL A 91 17.88 16.77 10.46
N ASP A 92 18.01 15.59 11.03
CA ASP A 92 18.61 15.36 12.35
C ASP A 92 19.77 14.37 12.24
N ASP A 93 20.95 14.81 12.60
CA ASP A 93 22.17 13.96 12.57
C ASP A 93 22.27 13.01 13.76
N GLY A 94 21.29 13.03 14.67
CA GLY A 94 21.27 12.16 15.86
C GLY A 94 22.37 12.46 16.90
N LYS A 95 23.15 13.55 16.72
CA LYS A 95 24.25 13.90 17.63
C LYS A 95 24.00 15.15 18.44
N SER A 96 23.39 16.18 17.95
CA SER A 96 22.94 17.39 18.64
C SER A 96 22.47 18.50 17.69
N GLU A 97 22.64 18.36 16.39
CA GLU A 97 22.23 19.39 15.43
C GLU A 97 21.01 18.94 14.65
N THR A 98 19.89 19.63 14.88
CA THR A 98 18.66 19.47 14.11
C THR A 98 18.48 20.68 13.22
N SER A 99 18.52 20.48 11.94
CA SER A 99 18.25 21.53 10.95
C SER A 99 16.77 21.52 10.57
N ILE A 100 16.09 22.68 10.75
CA ILE A 100 14.67 22.85 10.43
C ILE A 100 14.51 23.83 9.29
N GLY A 101 13.79 23.43 8.24
CA GLY A 101 13.52 24.29 7.08
C GLY A 101 12.39 25.29 7.32
N THR A 102 12.45 26.42 6.60
CA THR A 102 11.38 27.43 6.55
C THR A 102 10.96 27.71 5.10
N PRO A 103 10.11 26.96 4.46
CA PRO A 103 9.61 25.62 4.85
C PRO A 103 10.58 24.48 4.52
N PHE A 104 11.52 24.66 3.58
CA PHE A 104 12.49 23.66 3.14
C PHE A 104 13.91 24.06 3.43
N ILE A 105 14.78 23.09 3.68
CA ILE A 105 16.21 23.30 3.86
C ILE A 105 16.86 23.45 2.49
N LYS A 106 17.52 24.57 2.24
CA LYS A 106 18.22 24.81 0.97
C LYS A 106 19.47 23.92 0.89
N GLY A 107 19.59 23.18 -0.20
CA GLY A 107 20.73 22.30 -0.45
C GLY A 107 20.65 20.90 0.16
N ALA A 108 19.63 20.63 0.98
CA ALA A 108 19.38 19.27 1.44
C ALA A 108 18.67 18.44 0.36
N SER A 109 19.07 17.19 0.21
CA SER A 109 18.45 16.26 -0.74
C SER A 109 18.49 14.82 -0.19
N ILE A 110 17.48 14.05 -0.52
CA ILE A 110 17.38 12.65 -0.13
C ILE A 110 17.41 11.79 -1.38
N GLY A 111 18.44 10.93 -1.49
CA GLY A 111 18.56 9.95 -2.54
C GLY A 111 17.84 8.67 -2.18
N ALA A 112 17.04 8.14 -3.10
CA ALA A 112 16.32 6.88 -2.92
C ALA A 112 16.29 6.07 -4.21
N THR A 113 16.17 4.75 -4.09
CA THR A 113 16.03 3.83 -5.21
C THR A 113 14.66 3.15 -5.17
N ILE A 114 13.98 3.07 -6.32
CA ILE A 114 12.70 2.39 -6.45
C ILE A 114 12.91 0.89 -6.34
N LYS A 115 12.41 0.28 -5.25
CA LYS A 115 12.46 -1.15 -5.01
C LYS A 115 11.33 -1.88 -5.72
N LYS A 116 10.13 -1.32 -5.70
CA LYS A 116 8.92 -1.94 -6.24
C LYS A 116 7.88 -0.93 -6.67
N ILE A 117 7.21 -1.22 -7.77
CA ILE A 117 6.05 -0.47 -8.25
C ILE A 117 4.81 -1.34 -8.07
N GLY A 118 3.79 -0.83 -7.38
CA GLY A 118 2.60 -1.62 -7.07
C GLY A 118 1.33 -0.80 -6.93
N ARG A 119 0.25 -1.51 -6.60
CA ARG A 119 -1.05 -0.91 -6.25
C ARG A 119 -1.54 -1.47 -4.93
N TYR A 120 -2.10 -0.62 -4.07
CA TYR A 120 -2.72 -1.04 -2.82
C TYR A 120 -3.92 -1.96 -3.06
N LYS A 121 -4.41 -2.54 -1.98
CA LYS A 121 -5.66 -3.32 -1.98
C LYS A 121 -6.81 -2.47 -2.51
N THR A 122 -7.75 -3.10 -3.21
CA THR A 122 -8.94 -2.42 -3.72
C THR A 122 -9.79 -1.90 -2.56
N ILE A 123 -10.22 -0.64 -2.69
CA ILE A 123 -11.18 0.01 -1.80
C ILE A 123 -12.47 0.17 -2.59
N ASP A 124 -13.57 -0.35 -2.05
CA ASP A 124 -14.90 -0.22 -2.65
C ASP A 124 -15.51 1.14 -2.27
N VAL A 125 -15.71 1.98 -3.26
CA VAL A 125 -16.39 3.27 -3.12
C VAL A 125 -17.85 3.08 -3.51
N ILE A 126 -18.71 3.08 -2.51
CA ILE A 126 -20.15 2.86 -2.69
C ILE A 126 -20.88 4.21 -2.53
N LYS A 127 -21.73 4.52 -3.48
CA LYS A 127 -22.62 5.68 -3.45
C LYS A 127 -24.06 5.20 -3.63
N TYR A 128 -24.94 5.59 -2.72
CA TYR A 128 -26.38 5.34 -2.85
C TYR A 128 -27.19 6.56 -2.38
N LYS A 129 -28.42 6.63 -2.77
CA LYS A 129 -29.37 7.65 -2.30
C LYS A 129 -30.57 6.97 -1.65
N GLN A 130 -30.98 7.50 -0.52
CA GLN A 130 -32.16 7.02 0.20
C GLN A 130 -33.41 7.23 -0.63
N LYS A 131 -34.38 6.32 -0.52
CA LYS A 131 -35.69 6.38 -1.25
C LYS A 131 -35.58 6.45 -2.78
N SER A 132 -34.42 6.15 -3.34
CA SER A 132 -34.23 6.06 -4.79
C SER A 132 -33.52 4.76 -5.12
N ARG A 133 -33.64 4.29 -6.37
CA ARG A 133 -32.91 3.11 -6.86
C ARG A 133 -31.47 3.43 -7.28
N TYR A 134 -30.94 4.57 -6.83
CA TYR A 134 -29.58 4.97 -7.18
C TYR A 134 -28.57 4.21 -6.34
N PHE A 135 -27.77 3.39 -6.99
CA PHE A 135 -26.65 2.65 -6.42
C PHE A 135 -25.49 2.66 -7.41
N LYS A 136 -24.29 3.04 -6.93
CA LYS A 136 -23.06 3.00 -7.72
C LYS A 136 -21.93 2.46 -6.87
N LYS A 137 -21.27 1.40 -7.35
CA LYS A 137 -20.09 0.82 -6.72
C LYS A 137 -18.91 0.92 -7.68
N ASN A 138 -17.82 1.55 -7.24
CA ASN A 138 -16.55 1.62 -7.96
C ASN A 138 -15.44 1.10 -7.09
N GLY A 139 -14.55 0.29 -7.64
CA GLY A 139 -13.32 -0.09 -6.97
C GLY A 139 -12.20 0.89 -7.29
N HIS A 140 -11.40 1.27 -6.28
CA HIS A 140 -10.20 2.08 -6.45
C HIS A 140 -8.98 1.35 -5.90
N ARG A 141 -7.86 1.40 -6.64
CA ARG A 141 -6.56 0.87 -6.23
C ARG A 141 -5.51 1.95 -6.44
N GLN A 142 -5.06 2.56 -5.34
CA GLN A 142 -4.03 3.60 -5.38
C GLN A 142 -2.69 2.99 -5.80
N PRO A 143 -2.04 3.50 -6.85
CA PRO A 143 -0.68 3.11 -7.21
C PRO A 143 0.31 3.69 -6.20
N TYR A 144 1.39 2.94 -5.91
CA TYR A 144 2.47 3.38 -5.02
C TYR A 144 3.82 2.95 -5.54
N PHE A 145 4.86 3.66 -5.11
CA PHE A 145 6.25 3.24 -5.21
C PHE A 145 6.75 2.85 -3.82
N GLU A 146 7.41 1.72 -3.72
CA GLU A 146 8.20 1.33 -2.57
C GLU A 146 9.64 1.72 -2.87
N VAL A 147 10.17 2.67 -2.10
CA VAL A 147 11.52 3.21 -2.28
C VAL A 147 12.38 2.86 -1.07
N THR A 148 13.64 2.58 -1.32
CA THR A 148 14.67 2.44 -0.28
C THR A 148 15.49 3.71 -0.24
N ILE A 149 15.73 4.26 0.95
CA ILE A 149 16.51 5.47 1.15
C ILE A 149 17.99 5.10 1.14
N ASP A 150 18.73 5.69 0.21
CA ASP A 150 20.15 5.39 0.03
C ASP A 150 21.03 6.40 0.78
N SER A 151 20.68 7.69 0.74
CA SER A 151 21.48 8.76 1.35
C SER A 151 20.63 9.97 1.73
N ILE A 152 21.05 10.64 2.78
CA ILE A 152 20.55 11.96 3.22
C ILE A 152 21.73 12.93 3.09
N LYS A 153 21.52 14.07 2.48
CA LYS A 153 22.54 15.11 2.29
C LYS A 153 21.99 16.45 2.71
#